data_787331654e4d1afcf48e7bc0f2dc1eb6
#
_entry.id   787331654e4d1afcf48e7bc0f2dc1eb6
#
_cell.length_a   1.000
_cell.length_b   1.000
_cell.length_c   1.000
_cell.angle_alpha   90.00
_cell.angle_beta   90.00
_cell.angle_gamma   90.00
#
_symmetry.space_group_name_H-M   'P 1'
#
loop_
_entity.id
_entity.type
_entity.pdbx_description
1 polymer ?
#
loop_
_entity_poly.entity_id
_entity_poly.type
_entity_poly.pdbx_seq_one_letter_code
_entity_poly.pdbx_strand_id
1 'polypeptide(L)'
;MTDDIRFDRDMQTLLEQLPEEQLPAARVTPWRQAMRCVLWGIGLTSITLNFWNLQHLLPMVGSILLMLGFRTLRQENGCLRSCWRLSIALAALRGGYAVVMGTVLSRLVPWLEAAIAWTLSVLFWLVCLGLWWGMREIGRKAGQEKPSAKAAGALVLWYGALILTGLLGQTLQGLAVWLLLALYIIILRQLTRLTRALDNCGYAVEAAPVRLDGRWLAGGYLVLVLAAVLLGQALGQRLPMDYRPRQEPSQTAQAVRDRLEGLNLPRELLDDLSDEDVLSLSGVTQTVWMQEPVKKPLSGRTIQFWRAALLTPGDDGPDRWAILTYFRYEGDSWSGDTDGLWLVPHYPYDAYVEEALSGYILYDGPEGAMAAPMQSLVRQEQAQYTDWLWPDIPSSASLYLFAEWSLPRKGENIRGYLLYWRETVPPMEKNPVQMMDQPYLHRQMKWHYPYATALDQRSIPYATQNFEPGLFSVYQQADGTVSAYLESAELGSISKRGTPPAG
;
A
#
# COMPACT_ATOMS: atom_id res chain seq x y z
N MET A 1 -23.29 33.10 -77.93
CA MET A 1 -23.66 34.04 -76.83
C MET A 1 -25.01 33.72 -76.18
N THR A 2 -25.99 33.12 -76.91
CA THR A 2 -27.29 32.74 -76.38
C THR A 2 -27.30 31.34 -75.71
N ASP A 3 -26.40 30.46 -76.13
CA ASP A 3 -26.31 29.11 -75.59
C ASP A 3 -25.60 29.04 -74.19
N ASP A 4 -24.61 29.92 -73.96
CA ASP A 4 -23.92 30.02 -72.67
C ASP A 4 -24.88 30.48 -71.57
N ILE A 5 -25.78 31.44 -71.88
CA ILE A 5 -26.75 31.95 -70.89
C ILE A 5 -27.83 30.90 -70.56
N ARG A 6 -28.15 30.02 -71.48
CA ARG A 6 -29.05 28.93 -71.24
C ARG A 6 -28.38 27.87 -70.38
N PHE A 7 -27.15 27.51 -70.69
CA PHE A 7 -26.39 26.52 -69.92
C PHE A 7 -26.20 26.98 -68.47
N ASP A 8 -25.85 28.20 -68.22
CA ASP A 8 -25.68 28.79 -66.89
C ASP A 8 -27.01 28.78 -66.09
N ARG A 9 -28.15 29.04 -66.78
CA ARG A 9 -29.46 29.02 -66.14
C ARG A 9 -29.93 27.65 -65.87
N ASP A 10 -29.68 26.67 -66.76
CA ASP A 10 -30.01 25.25 -66.53
C ASP A 10 -29.13 24.63 -65.40
N MET A 11 -27.86 25.05 -65.35
CA MET A 11 -26.96 24.66 -64.28
C MET A 11 -27.41 25.22 -62.91
N GLN A 12 -27.85 26.47 -62.85
CA GLN A 12 -28.40 27.04 -61.63
C GLN A 12 -29.69 26.38 -61.20
N THR A 13 -30.57 26.04 -62.12
CA THR A 13 -31.81 25.32 -61.81
C THR A 13 -31.55 23.89 -61.36
N LEU A 14 -30.54 23.22 -61.88
CA LEU A 14 -30.11 21.90 -61.43
C LEU A 14 -29.44 21.97 -60.05
N LEU A 15 -28.66 23.02 -59.77
CA LEU A 15 -28.09 23.24 -58.43
C LEU A 15 -29.15 23.58 -57.37
N GLU A 16 -30.22 24.31 -57.76
CA GLU A 16 -31.36 24.60 -56.87
C GLU A 16 -32.28 23.39 -56.65
N GLN A 17 -32.30 22.39 -57.58
CA GLN A 17 -33.03 21.17 -57.47
C GLN A 17 -32.25 20.04 -56.77
N LEU A 18 -30.94 20.22 -56.51
CA LEU A 18 -30.24 19.30 -55.62
C LEU A 18 -30.93 19.38 -54.28
N PRO A 19 -31.44 18.23 -53.76
CA PRO A 19 -31.98 18.23 -52.40
C PRO A 19 -30.90 18.84 -51.50
N GLU A 20 -31.27 19.88 -50.72
CA GLU A 20 -30.41 20.31 -49.60
C GLU A 20 -29.91 19.03 -48.95
N GLU A 21 -28.62 18.75 -49.12
CA GLU A 21 -27.99 17.63 -48.47
C GLU A 21 -28.32 17.87 -46.98
N GLN A 22 -29.34 17.19 -46.48
CA GLN A 22 -29.61 17.17 -45.05
C GLN A 22 -28.30 16.70 -44.46
N LEU A 23 -27.45 17.69 -44.10
CA LEU A 23 -26.22 17.43 -43.39
C LEU A 23 -26.58 16.48 -42.28
N PRO A 24 -26.15 15.20 -42.38
CA PRO A 24 -26.56 14.19 -41.40
C PRO A 24 -26.25 14.76 -40.04
N ALA A 25 -27.28 14.88 -39.20
CA ALA A 25 -27.26 15.55 -37.93
C ALA A 25 -25.96 15.25 -37.20
N ALA A 26 -25.14 16.28 -37.02
CA ALA A 26 -23.93 16.29 -36.22
C ALA A 26 -22.88 15.21 -36.62
N ARG A 27 -22.26 15.31 -37.79
CA ARG A 27 -20.94 14.69 -37.98
C ARG A 27 -20.01 15.26 -36.92
N VAL A 28 -19.73 14.43 -35.89
CA VAL A 28 -18.79 14.80 -34.86
C VAL A 28 -17.42 15.02 -35.51
N THR A 29 -16.92 16.24 -35.50
CA THR A 29 -15.63 16.55 -36.12
C THR A 29 -14.52 15.73 -35.45
N PRO A 30 -13.45 15.37 -36.21
CA PRO A 30 -12.30 14.68 -35.63
C PRO A 30 -11.69 15.44 -34.44
N TRP A 31 -11.71 16.76 -34.49
CA TRP A 31 -11.30 17.64 -33.40
C TRP A 31 -12.15 17.43 -32.13
N ARG A 32 -13.46 17.51 -32.28
CA ARG A 32 -14.38 17.37 -31.16
C ARG A 32 -14.27 16.00 -30.50
N GLN A 33 -14.13 14.92 -31.29
CA GLN A 33 -13.95 13.58 -30.80
C GLN A 33 -12.63 13.41 -30.05
N ALA A 34 -11.52 13.89 -30.63
CA ALA A 34 -10.20 13.83 -30.03
C ALA A 34 -10.12 14.64 -28.73
N MET A 35 -10.61 15.88 -28.75
CA MET A 35 -10.61 16.75 -27.57
C MET A 35 -11.54 16.24 -26.46
N ARG A 36 -12.64 15.56 -26.81
CA ARG A 36 -13.45 14.85 -25.80
C ARG A 36 -12.64 13.78 -25.06
N CYS A 37 -11.86 12.99 -25.79
CA CYS A 37 -10.95 12.01 -25.18
C CYS A 37 -9.89 12.68 -24.28
N VAL A 38 -9.28 13.79 -24.77
CA VAL A 38 -8.28 14.53 -23.99
C VAL A 38 -8.88 15.09 -22.71
N LEU A 39 -10.05 15.72 -22.78
CA LEU A 39 -10.70 16.32 -21.61
C LEU A 39 -11.11 15.28 -20.57
N TRP A 40 -11.70 14.17 -20.99
CA TRP A 40 -12.01 13.06 -20.10
C TRP A 40 -10.73 12.44 -19.54
N GLY A 41 -9.69 12.32 -20.38
CA GLY A 41 -8.39 11.84 -19.96
C GLY A 41 -7.77 12.70 -18.86
N ILE A 42 -7.79 14.03 -19.02
CA ILE A 42 -7.36 14.99 -17.99
C ILE A 42 -8.19 14.82 -16.71
N GLY A 43 -9.53 14.78 -16.82
CA GLY A 43 -10.42 14.63 -15.68
C GLY A 43 -10.16 13.37 -14.88
N LEU A 44 -10.13 12.23 -15.54
CA LEU A 44 -9.92 10.93 -14.89
C LEU A 44 -8.50 10.73 -14.33
N THR A 45 -7.50 11.39 -14.92
CA THR A 45 -6.12 11.34 -14.40
C THR A 45 -5.96 12.15 -13.11
N SER A 46 -6.79 13.16 -12.90
CA SER A 46 -6.65 14.14 -11.82
C SER A 46 -7.57 13.86 -10.64
N ILE A 47 -8.74 13.28 -10.87
CA ILE A 47 -9.70 12.97 -9.82
C ILE A 47 -9.40 11.57 -9.30
N THR A 48 -8.85 11.51 -8.11
CA THR A 48 -8.61 10.25 -7.41
C THR A 48 -9.72 10.01 -6.39
N LEU A 49 -10.35 8.84 -6.46
CA LEU A 49 -11.37 8.39 -5.52
C LEU A 49 -10.81 7.22 -4.73
N ASN A 50 -10.70 7.36 -3.41
CA ASN A 50 -10.04 6.38 -2.52
C ASN A 50 -10.98 5.23 -2.10
N PHE A 51 -11.90 4.82 -2.96
CA PHE A 51 -12.73 3.64 -2.73
C PHE A 51 -12.63 2.67 -3.89
N TRP A 52 -12.75 1.38 -3.63
CA TRP A 52 -12.66 0.28 -4.61
C TRP A 52 -11.45 0.35 -5.56
N ASN A 53 -10.32 0.85 -5.08
CA ASN A 53 -9.09 1.03 -5.86
C ASN A 53 -9.24 1.93 -7.11
N LEU A 54 -10.28 2.76 -7.19
CA LEU A 54 -10.50 3.69 -8.29
C LEU A 54 -9.36 4.71 -8.42
N GLN A 55 -8.64 4.99 -7.35
CA GLN A 55 -7.42 5.80 -7.35
C GLN A 55 -6.33 5.29 -8.30
N HIS A 56 -6.32 4.00 -8.61
CA HIS A 56 -5.38 3.38 -9.56
C HIS A 56 -6.00 3.22 -10.94
N LEU A 57 -7.28 2.82 -11.00
CA LEU A 57 -7.98 2.54 -12.26
C LEU A 57 -8.31 3.80 -13.06
N LEU A 58 -8.84 4.86 -12.42
CA LEU A 58 -9.25 6.08 -13.11
C LEU A 58 -8.09 6.78 -13.83
N PRO A 59 -6.91 6.99 -13.18
CA PRO A 59 -5.78 7.59 -13.87
C PRO A 59 -5.22 6.70 -15.00
N MET A 60 -5.33 5.40 -14.90
CA MET A 60 -4.93 4.47 -15.95
C MET A 60 -5.82 4.61 -17.19
N VAL A 61 -7.14 4.60 -17.01
CA VAL A 61 -8.11 4.87 -18.08
C VAL A 61 -7.90 6.29 -18.64
N GLY A 62 -7.66 7.27 -17.77
CA GLY A 62 -7.37 8.66 -18.19
C GLY A 62 -6.17 8.75 -19.11
N SER A 63 -5.07 8.05 -18.80
CA SER A 63 -3.85 8.06 -19.63
C SER A 63 -4.07 7.42 -21.01
N ILE A 64 -4.90 6.39 -21.11
CA ILE A 64 -5.30 5.79 -22.39
C ILE A 64 -6.10 6.78 -23.21
N LEU A 65 -7.07 7.46 -22.61
CA LEU A 65 -7.89 8.45 -23.29
C LEU A 65 -7.04 9.62 -23.80
N LEU A 66 -6.05 10.08 -23.02
CA LEU A 66 -5.08 11.08 -23.47
C LEU A 66 -4.31 10.59 -24.70
N MET A 67 -3.78 9.37 -24.64
CA MET A 67 -3.06 8.76 -25.76
C MET A 67 -3.92 8.68 -27.02
N LEU A 68 -5.19 8.24 -26.90
CA LEU A 68 -6.13 8.13 -28.03
C LEU A 68 -6.48 9.50 -28.63
N GLY A 69 -6.74 10.50 -27.77
CA GLY A 69 -7.06 11.86 -28.21
C GLY A 69 -5.89 12.51 -28.96
N PHE A 70 -4.70 12.52 -28.37
CA PHE A 70 -3.52 13.09 -29.02
C PHE A 70 -3.03 12.28 -30.23
N ARG A 71 -3.32 10.99 -30.31
CA ARG A 71 -3.05 10.16 -31.49
C ARG A 71 -3.70 10.72 -32.74
N THR A 72 -4.94 11.19 -32.64
CA THR A 72 -5.68 11.79 -33.75
C THR A 72 -5.10 13.15 -34.12
N LEU A 73 -4.64 13.94 -33.13
CA LEU A 73 -4.16 15.30 -33.30
C LEU A 73 -2.64 15.42 -33.58
N ARG A 74 -1.91 14.30 -33.66
CA ARG A 74 -0.43 14.28 -33.72
C ARG A 74 0.18 14.92 -34.96
N GLN A 75 -0.61 15.09 -36.05
CA GLN A 75 -0.12 15.71 -37.30
C GLN A 75 -0.35 17.21 -37.33
N GLU A 76 -1.25 17.73 -36.53
CA GLU A 76 -1.65 19.13 -36.52
C GLU A 76 -0.48 20.09 -36.19
N ASN A 77 0.30 19.77 -35.14
CA ASN A 77 1.48 20.53 -34.80
C ASN A 77 2.48 19.68 -33.95
N GLY A 78 3.71 20.20 -33.83
CA GLY A 78 4.81 19.56 -33.09
C GLY A 78 4.49 19.37 -31.60
N CYS A 79 3.79 20.31 -30.97
CA CYS A 79 3.42 20.24 -29.54
C CYS A 79 2.45 19.10 -29.28
N LEU A 80 1.40 18.94 -30.11
CA LEU A 80 0.44 17.84 -29.96
C LEU A 80 1.07 16.47 -30.27
N ARG A 81 2.06 16.43 -31.18
CA ARG A 81 2.86 15.23 -31.44
C ARG A 81 3.67 14.85 -30.19
N SER A 82 4.25 15.82 -29.50
CA SER A 82 4.96 15.60 -28.25
C SER A 82 4.01 15.13 -27.12
N CYS A 83 2.81 15.74 -27.04
CA CYS A 83 1.77 15.28 -26.10
C CYS A 83 1.38 13.82 -26.34
N TRP A 84 1.27 13.39 -27.61
CA TRP A 84 1.01 12.00 -27.94
C TRP A 84 2.11 11.06 -27.44
N ARG A 85 3.40 11.39 -27.65
CA ARG A 85 4.55 10.59 -27.19
C ARG A 85 4.60 10.54 -25.65
N LEU A 86 4.39 11.68 -24.99
CA LEU A 86 4.32 11.76 -23.53
C LEU A 86 3.14 10.95 -22.95
N SER A 87 1.99 10.96 -23.64
CA SER A 87 0.83 10.17 -23.23
C SER A 87 1.07 8.65 -23.34
N ILE A 88 1.87 8.20 -24.33
CA ILE A 88 2.30 6.80 -24.41
C ILE A 88 3.20 6.46 -23.21
N ALA A 89 4.20 7.31 -22.92
CA ALA A 89 5.08 7.12 -21.78
C ALA A 89 4.29 7.12 -20.45
N LEU A 90 3.33 8.04 -20.32
CA LEU A 90 2.44 8.12 -19.15
C LEU A 90 1.62 6.85 -18.99
N ALA A 91 1.02 6.32 -20.06
CA ALA A 91 0.26 5.08 -20.02
C ALA A 91 1.15 3.89 -19.67
N ALA A 92 2.32 3.75 -20.30
CA ALA A 92 3.28 2.68 -20.00
C ALA A 92 3.75 2.70 -18.53
N LEU A 93 4.10 3.89 -18.02
CA LEU A 93 4.55 4.04 -16.63
C LEU A 93 3.42 3.77 -15.63
N ARG A 94 2.18 4.16 -15.93
CA ARG A 94 1.01 3.83 -15.10
C ARG A 94 0.71 2.33 -15.08
N GLY A 95 0.85 1.65 -16.21
CA GLY A 95 0.75 0.19 -16.26
C GLY A 95 1.83 -0.47 -15.41
N GLY A 96 3.08 -0.03 -15.54
CA GLY A 96 4.20 -0.49 -14.71
C GLY A 96 3.97 -0.22 -13.21
N TYR A 97 3.48 0.96 -12.86
CA TYR A 97 3.12 1.31 -11.48
C TYR A 97 2.05 0.38 -10.92
N ALA A 98 1.00 0.07 -11.71
CA ALA A 98 -0.03 -0.87 -11.29
C ALA A 98 0.54 -2.27 -11.00
N VAL A 99 1.52 -2.73 -11.78
CA VAL A 99 2.22 -4.01 -11.53
C VAL A 99 3.05 -3.93 -10.24
N VAL A 100 3.84 -2.87 -10.06
CA VAL A 100 4.65 -2.67 -8.84
C VAL A 100 3.77 -2.67 -7.60
N MET A 101 2.66 -1.92 -7.61
CA MET A 101 1.70 -1.87 -6.51
C MET A 101 0.99 -3.21 -6.25
N GLY A 102 0.92 -4.09 -7.22
CA GLY A 102 0.38 -5.45 -7.08
C GLY A 102 1.38 -6.46 -6.50
N THR A 103 2.62 -6.07 -6.22
CA THR A 103 3.70 -6.97 -5.79
C THR A 103 4.40 -6.48 -4.52
N VAL A 104 5.17 -7.37 -3.92
CA VAL A 104 6.02 -7.06 -2.75
C VAL A 104 7.06 -5.96 -3.02
N LEU A 105 7.34 -5.62 -4.28
CA LEU A 105 8.31 -4.59 -4.66
C LEU A 105 7.98 -3.22 -4.08
N SER A 106 6.69 -2.89 -3.94
CA SER A 106 6.23 -1.65 -3.31
C SER A 106 6.72 -1.51 -1.85
N ARG A 107 6.90 -2.62 -1.15
CA ARG A 107 7.43 -2.65 0.22
C ARG A 107 8.95 -2.72 0.28
N LEU A 108 9.57 -3.52 -0.58
CA LEU A 108 11.02 -3.71 -0.59
C LEU A 108 11.77 -2.45 -1.01
N VAL A 109 11.13 -1.62 -1.83
CA VAL A 109 11.74 -0.42 -2.42
C VAL A 109 10.79 0.78 -2.24
N PRO A 110 10.61 1.30 -1.00
CA PRO A 110 9.63 2.36 -0.72
C PRO A 110 9.85 3.63 -1.54
N TRP A 111 11.11 3.98 -1.84
CA TRP A 111 11.43 5.14 -2.67
C TRP A 111 10.95 4.99 -4.12
N LEU A 112 10.77 3.75 -4.62
CA LEU A 112 10.32 3.48 -5.99
C LEU A 112 8.90 4.00 -6.23
N GLU A 113 8.02 3.82 -5.28
CA GLU A 113 6.65 4.35 -5.34
C GLU A 113 6.66 5.88 -5.46
N ALA A 114 7.39 6.55 -4.58
CA ALA A 114 7.53 8.00 -4.61
C ALA A 114 8.16 8.48 -5.93
N ALA A 115 9.22 7.82 -6.40
CA ALA A 115 9.88 8.17 -7.65
C ALA A 115 8.95 8.04 -8.87
N ILE A 116 8.18 6.95 -8.95
CA ILE A 116 7.19 6.76 -10.02
C ILE A 116 6.09 7.81 -9.93
N ALA A 117 5.56 8.09 -8.74
CA ALA A 117 4.50 9.08 -8.53
C ALA A 117 4.95 10.49 -8.96
N TRP A 118 6.18 10.89 -8.59
CA TRP A 118 6.77 12.16 -9.03
C TRP A 118 6.98 12.20 -10.55
N THR A 119 7.50 11.13 -11.14
CA THR A 119 7.70 11.03 -12.59
C THR A 119 6.37 11.12 -13.34
N LEU A 120 5.34 10.45 -12.89
CA LEU A 120 3.98 10.53 -13.45
C LEU A 120 3.42 11.96 -13.38
N SER A 121 3.62 12.65 -12.25
CA SER A 121 3.16 14.02 -12.03
C SER A 121 3.85 15.00 -13.00
N VAL A 122 5.17 14.89 -13.14
CA VAL A 122 5.95 15.72 -14.06
C VAL A 122 5.58 15.43 -15.52
N LEU A 123 5.46 14.17 -15.93
CA LEU A 123 5.04 13.80 -17.29
C LEU A 123 3.66 14.35 -17.60
N PHE A 124 2.72 14.26 -16.68
CA PHE A 124 1.38 14.77 -16.87
C PHE A 124 1.36 16.31 -16.96
N TRP A 125 2.16 16.98 -16.13
CA TRP A 125 2.34 18.45 -16.25
C TRP A 125 2.91 18.86 -17.61
N LEU A 126 3.89 18.12 -18.14
CA LEU A 126 4.43 18.35 -19.49
C LEU A 126 3.38 18.13 -20.58
N VAL A 127 2.48 17.16 -20.43
CA VAL A 127 1.33 16.99 -21.33
C VAL A 127 0.42 18.21 -21.30
N CYS A 128 0.12 18.76 -20.12
CA CYS A 128 -0.68 19.99 -19.98
C CYS A 128 0.02 21.21 -20.62
N LEU A 129 1.34 21.32 -20.45
CA LEU A 129 2.15 22.37 -21.06
C LEU A 129 2.13 22.26 -22.59
N GLY A 130 2.35 21.07 -23.13
CA GLY A 130 2.28 20.81 -24.57
C GLY A 130 0.88 21.09 -25.15
N LEU A 131 -0.19 20.74 -24.42
CA LEU A 131 -1.56 21.08 -24.79
C LEU A 131 -1.76 22.61 -24.87
N TRP A 132 -1.29 23.35 -23.85
CA TRP A 132 -1.39 24.81 -23.84
C TRP A 132 -0.72 25.43 -25.06
N TRP A 133 0.51 25.03 -25.37
CA TRP A 133 1.25 25.54 -26.54
C TRP A 133 0.59 25.10 -27.84
N GLY A 134 0.15 23.84 -27.96
CA GLY A 134 -0.54 23.32 -29.13
C GLY A 134 -1.85 24.04 -29.41
N MET A 135 -2.63 24.38 -28.39
CA MET A 135 -3.87 25.16 -28.53
C MET A 135 -3.62 26.61 -28.95
N ARG A 136 -2.54 27.24 -28.47
CA ARG A 136 -2.14 28.57 -28.93
C ARG A 136 -1.76 28.59 -30.44
N GLU A 137 -1.07 27.55 -30.87
CA GLU A 137 -0.67 27.40 -32.27
C GLU A 137 -1.87 27.18 -33.18
N ILE A 138 -2.84 26.37 -32.78
CA ILE A 138 -4.10 26.19 -33.52
C ILE A 138 -4.89 27.51 -33.59
N GLY A 139 -4.98 28.24 -32.47
CA GLY A 139 -5.62 29.58 -32.50
C GLY A 139 -4.98 30.54 -33.47
N ARG A 140 -3.65 30.53 -33.64
CA ARG A 140 -2.96 31.32 -34.66
C ARG A 140 -3.32 30.87 -36.08
N LYS A 141 -3.31 29.57 -36.33
CA LYS A 141 -3.68 29.01 -37.64
C LYS A 141 -5.14 29.28 -37.99
N ALA A 142 -6.03 29.33 -37.00
CA ALA A 142 -7.43 29.67 -37.14
C ALA A 142 -7.69 31.20 -37.36
N GLY A 143 -6.65 32.00 -37.53
CA GLY A 143 -6.77 33.44 -37.82
C GLY A 143 -7.14 34.32 -36.63
N GLN A 144 -7.00 33.82 -35.40
CA GLN A 144 -7.21 34.63 -34.19
C GLN A 144 -6.05 35.61 -33.99
N GLU A 145 -6.31 36.92 -34.01
CA GLU A 145 -5.29 37.97 -33.76
C GLU A 145 -4.57 37.79 -32.42
N LYS A 146 -5.29 37.33 -31.38
CA LYS A 146 -4.74 37.02 -30.06
C LYS A 146 -5.21 35.64 -29.64
N PRO A 147 -4.49 34.57 -30.00
CA PRO A 147 -4.88 33.20 -29.61
C PRO A 147 -4.83 33.06 -28.10
N SER A 148 -6.00 33.05 -27.47
CA SER A 148 -6.15 33.00 -26.02
C SER A 148 -6.41 31.57 -25.55
N ALA A 149 -5.36 30.86 -25.20
CA ALA A 149 -5.47 29.55 -24.55
C ALA A 149 -5.42 29.67 -23.00
N LYS A 150 -6.06 30.70 -22.42
CA LYS A 150 -6.01 31.04 -20.99
C LYS A 150 -6.42 29.85 -20.13
N ALA A 151 -7.46 29.09 -20.51
CA ALA A 151 -7.93 27.94 -19.76
C ALA A 151 -6.88 26.81 -19.71
N ALA A 152 -6.17 26.55 -20.80
CA ALA A 152 -5.09 25.57 -20.82
C ALA A 152 -3.87 26.05 -20.01
N GLY A 153 -3.56 27.37 -20.07
CA GLY A 153 -2.52 27.97 -19.23
C GLY A 153 -2.86 27.91 -17.74
N ALA A 154 -4.13 28.16 -17.37
CA ALA A 154 -4.60 28.01 -15.98
C ALA A 154 -4.43 26.56 -15.48
N LEU A 155 -4.66 25.55 -16.33
CA LEU A 155 -4.42 24.14 -16.01
C LEU A 155 -2.93 23.87 -15.71
N VAL A 156 -2.02 24.42 -16.50
CA VAL A 156 -0.56 24.30 -16.29
C VAL A 156 -0.16 24.91 -14.94
N LEU A 157 -0.66 26.10 -14.63
CA LEU A 157 -0.37 26.78 -13.37
C LEU A 157 -0.96 26.02 -12.19
N TRP A 158 -2.17 25.48 -12.33
CA TRP A 158 -2.82 24.70 -11.27
C TRP A 158 -2.02 23.42 -10.92
N TYR A 159 -1.58 22.65 -11.93
CA TYR A 159 -0.74 21.49 -11.71
C TYR A 159 0.66 21.85 -11.21
N GLY A 160 1.24 22.94 -11.72
CA GLY A 160 2.51 23.44 -11.22
C GLY A 160 2.45 23.81 -9.74
N ALA A 161 1.35 24.44 -9.29
CA ALA A 161 1.12 24.74 -7.89
C ALA A 161 0.99 23.47 -7.04
N LEU A 162 0.27 22.43 -7.51
CA LEU A 162 0.16 21.16 -6.79
C LEU A 162 1.52 20.44 -6.66
N ILE A 163 2.33 20.44 -7.72
CA ILE A 163 3.69 19.88 -7.67
C ILE A 163 4.54 20.65 -6.65
N LEU A 164 4.45 21.97 -6.67
CA LEU A 164 5.22 22.82 -5.74
C LEU A 164 4.79 22.60 -4.27
N THR A 165 3.48 22.50 -4.00
CA THR A 165 2.99 22.20 -2.63
C THR A 165 3.48 20.82 -2.14
N GLY A 166 3.48 19.81 -3.02
CA GLY A 166 4.05 18.50 -2.71
C GLY A 166 5.55 18.55 -2.42
N LEU A 167 6.33 19.31 -3.21
CA LEU A 167 7.77 19.49 -2.96
C LEU A 167 8.07 20.21 -1.65
N LEU A 168 7.20 21.11 -1.22
CA LEU A 168 7.33 21.82 0.06
C LEU A 168 6.85 20.98 1.25
N GLY A 169 6.44 19.74 1.05
CA GLY A 169 5.91 18.87 2.10
C GLY A 169 4.60 19.35 2.72
N GLN A 170 3.89 20.29 2.05
CA GLN A 170 2.64 20.85 2.54
C GLN A 170 1.48 19.87 2.24
N THR A 171 0.73 19.51 3.27
CA THR A 171 -0.50 18.74 3.13
C THR A 171 -1.68 19.70 3.00
N LEU A 172 -2.39 19.59 1.88
CA LEU A 172 -3.62 20.36 1.66
C LEU A 172 -4.77 19.69 2.41
N GLN A 173 -5.38 20.41 3.34
CA GLN A 173 -6.46 19.89 4.18
C GLN A 173 -7.69 20.82 4.19
N GLY A 174 -8.82 20.26 4.54
CA GLY A 174 -10.04 21.00 4.79
C GLY A 174 -10.56 21.81 3.59
N LEU A 175 -10.89 23.07 3.83
CA LEU A 175 -11.49 23.97 2.85
C LEU A 175 -10.63 24.20 1.60
N ALA A 176 -9.28 24.16 1.73
CA ALA A 176 -8.36 24.38 0.63
C ALA A 176 -8.53 23.32 -0.47
N VAL A 177 -8.76 22.06 -0.12
CA VAL A 177 -9.02 20.96 -1.07
C VAL A 177 -10.28 21.22 -1.89
N TRP A 178 -11.36 21.65 -1.23
CA TRP A 178 -12.62 21.95 -1.91
C TRP A 178 -12.52 23.16 -2.84
N LEU A 179 -11.80 24.20 -2.44
CA LEU A 179 -11.54 25.38 -3.28
C LEU A 179 -10.71 25.00 -4.52
N LEU A 180 -9.66 24.18 -4.35
CA LEU A 180 -8.85 23.70 -5.46
C LEU A 180 -9.66 22.81 -6.41
N LEU A 181 -10.53 21.95 -5.91
CA LEU A 181 -11.43 21.13 -6.71
C LEU A 181 -12.43 21.99 -7.49
N ALA A 182 -13.04 22.99 -6.85
CA ALA A 182 -13.95 23.92 -7.50
C ALA A 182 -13.24 24.69 -8.64
N LEU A 183 -12.04 25.22 -8.37
CA LEU A 183 -11.22 25.91 -9.37
C LEU A 183 -10.89 24.97 -10.54
N TYR A 184 -10.52 23.73 -10.26
CA TYR A 184 -10.25 22.72 -11.28
C TYR A 184 -11.46 22.46 -12.18
N ILE A 185 -12.66 22.30 -11.61
CA ILE A 185 -13.89 22.13 -12.38
C ILE A 185 -14.16 23.35 -13.27
N ILE A 186 -13.92 24.55 -12.77
CA ILE A 186 -14.07 25.79 -13.54
C ILE A 186 -13.08 25.79 -14.73
N ILE A 187 -11.82 25.43 -14.50
CA ILE A 187 -10.79 25.33 -15.56
C ILE A 187 -11.22 24.33 -16.63
N LEU A 188 -11.68 23.14 -16.27
CA LEU A 188 -12.15 22.11 -17.21
C LEU A 188 -13.37 22.59 -18.01
N ARG A 189 -14.32 23.27 -17.38
CA ARG A 189 -15.47 23.87 -18.08
C ARG A 189 -15.04 24.95 -19.09
N GLN A 190 -14.10 25.82 -18.69
CA GLN A 190 -13.56 26.84 -19.60
C GLN A 190 -12.77 26.20 -20.75
N LEU A 191 -11.99 25.15 -20.50
CA LEU A 191 -11.27 24.41 -21.53
C LEU A 191 -12.25 23.72 -22.50
N THR A 192 -13.34 23.17 -22.00
CA THR A 192 -14.43 22.62 -22.85
C THR A 192 -15.09 23.68 -23.71
N ARG A 193 -15.31 24.90 -23.19
CA ARG A 193 -15.84 26.01 -23.97
C ARG A 193 -14.86 26.44 -25.06
N LEU A 194 -13.57 26.54 -24.75
CA LEU A 194 -12.51 26.87 -25.68
C LEU A 194 -12.44 25.85 -26.81
N THR A 195 -12.52 24.56 -26.54
CA THR A 195 -12.51 23.51 -27.58
C THR A 195 -13.72 23.58 -28.48
N ARG A 196 -14.90 23.90 -27.95
CA ARG A 196 -16.11 24.14 -28.76
C ARG A 196 -16.02 25.40 -29.61
N ALA A 197 -15.44 26.48 -29.07
CA ALA A 197 -15.26 27.72 -29.82
C ALA A 197 -14.32 27.52 -31.03
N LEU A 198 -13.24 26.75 -30.88
CA LEU A 198 -12.35 26.37 -31.96
C LEU A 198 -13.03 25.46 -33.00
N ASP A 199 -13.89 24.55 -32.60
CA ASP A 199 -14.68 23.71 -33.51
C ASP A 199 -15.66 24.56 -34.34
N ASN A 200 -16.32 25.53 -33.69
CA ASN A 200 -17.28 26.45 -34.37
C ASN A 200 -16.62 27.47 -35.33
N CYS A 201 -15.31 27.73 -35.21
CA CYS A 201 -14.60 28.59 -36.14
C CYS A 201 -14.40 27.95 -37.54
N GLY A 202 -14.86 26.71 -37.75
CA GLY A 202 -14.75 26.02 -39.03
C GLY A 202 -13.31 25.61 -39.41
N TYR A 203 -12.36 25.67 -38.49
CA TYR A 203 -10.99 25.24 -38.74
C TYR A 203 -10.93 23.72 -38.85
N ALA A 204 -10.56 23.23 -40.05
CA ALA A 204 -10.38 21.78 -40.28
C ALA A 204 -9.01 21.32 -39.76
N VAL A 205 -9.02 20.53 -38.71
CA VAL A 205 -7.81 19.93 -38.15
C VAL A 205 -7.31 18.77 -39.02
N GLU A 206 -6.01 18.74 -39.32
CA GLU A 206 -5.37 17.59 -39.97
C GLU A 206 -5.39 16.34 -39.08
N ALA A 207 -6.42 15.52 -39.28
CA ALA A 207 -6.53 14.27 -38.54
C ALA A 207 -5.52 13.23 -39.03
N ALA A 208 -4.73 12.68 -38.12
CA ALA A 208 -3.77 11.63 -38.47
C ALA A 208 -4.49 10.32 -38.87
N PRO A 209 -4.03 9.61 -39.92
CA PRO A 209 -4.60 8.33 -40.29
C PRO A 209 -4.42 7.30 -39.13
N VAL A 210 -5.52 6.67 -38.76
CA VAL A 210 -5.59 5.70 -37.63
C VAL A 210 -5.80 4.31 -38.21
N ARG A 211 -4.79 3.45 -38.17
CA ARG A 211 -4.85 2.08 -38.71
C ARG A 211 -5.58 1.10 -37.77
N LEU A 212 -5.48 1.31 -36.44
CA LEU A 212 -6.12 0.45 -35.43
C LEU A 212 -7.24 1.23 -34.76
N ASP A 213 -8.39 0.58 -34.57
CA ASP A 213 -9.48 1.18 -33.79
C ASP A 213 -9.00 1.44 -32.33
N GLY A 214 -9.38 2.60 -31.79
CA GLY A 214 -9.05 2.99 -30.43
C GLY A 214 -9.57 2.03 -29.36
N ARG A 215 -10.71 1.36 -29.63
CA ARG A 215 -11.30 0.37 -28.71
C ARG A 215 -10.40 -0.86 -28.53
N TRP A 216 -9.84 -1.38 -29.61
CA TRP A 216 -8.91 -2.50 -29.57
C TRP A 216 -7.60 -2.16 -28.85
N LEU A 217 -7.11 -0.95 -29.09
CA LEU A 217 -5.89 -0.49 -28.42
C LEU A 217 -6.10 -0.28 -26.91
N ALA A 218 -7.22 0.33 -26.52
CA ALA A 218 -7.57 0.50 -25.10
C ALA A 218 -7.84 -0.87 -24.43
N GLY A 219 -8.63 -1.74 -25.08
CA GLY A 219 -8.91 -3.08 -24.55
C GLY A 219 -7.65 -3.92 -24.42
N GLY A 220 -6.80 -3.94 -25.44
CA GLY A 220 -5.53 -4.66 -25.43
C GLY A 220 -4.59 -4.18 -24.32
N TYR A 221 -4.48 -2.86 -24.11
CA TYR A 221 -3.70 -2.30 -23.00
C TYR A 221 -4.25 -2.74 -21.63
N LEU A 222 -5.56 -2.63 -21.41
CA LEU A 222 -6.18 -3.01 -20.13
C LEU A 222 -5.98 -4.51 -19.85
N VAL A 223 -6.18 -5.36 -20.85
CA VAL A 223 -5.94 -6.81 -20.72
C VAL A 223 -4.48 -7.10 -20.42
N LEU A 224 -3.54 -6.42 -21.09
CA LEU A 224 -2.10 -6.58 -20.85
C LEU A 224 -1.73 -6.20 -19.43
N VAL A 225 -2.18 -5.04 -18.95
CA VAL A 225 -1.90 -4.58 -17.59
C VAL A 225 -2.53 -5.50 -16.55
N LEU A 226 -3.79 -5.91 -16.75
CA LEU A 226 -4.45 -6.86 -15.86
C LEU A 226 -3.69 -8.18 -15.79
N ALA A 227 -3.31 -8.75 -16.95
CA ALA A 227 -2.53 -9.98 -16.99
C ALA A 227 -1.16 -9.82 -16.29
N ALA A 228 -0.48 -8.67 -16.49
CA ALA A 228 0.79 -8.38 -15.84
C ALA A 228 0.64 -8.21 -14.31
N VAL A 229 -0.44 -7.57 -13.83
CA VAL A 229 -0.75 -7.46 -12.40
C VAL A 229 -1.02 -8.85 -11.80
N LEU A 230 -1.85 -9.66 -12.45
CA LEU A 230 -2.16 -11.02 -11.99
C LEU A 230 -0.91 -11.91 -11.94
N LEU A 231 -0.06 -11.82 -12.97
CA LEU A 231 1.21 -12.54 -13.00
C LEU A 231 2.16 -12.01 -11.89
N GLY A 232 2.24 -10.70 -11.73
CA GLY A 232 3.03 -10.08 -10.67
C GLY A 232 2.58 -10.55 -9.29
N GLN A 233 1.28 -10.60 -9.05
CA GLN A 233 0.72 -11.14 -7.80
C GLN A 233 1.03 -12.63 -7.64
N ALA A 234 0.91 -13.44 -8.68
CA ALA A 234 1.22 -14.87 -8.60
C ALA A 234 2.69 -15.15 -8.23
N LEU A 235 3.61 -14.32 -8.71
CA LEU A 235 5.06 -14.50 -8.52
C LEU A 235 5.65 -13.69 -7.36
N GLY A 236 5.09 -12.53 -7.05
CA GLY A 236 5.68 -11.52 -6.18
C GLY A 236 4.91 -11.24 -4.89
N GLN A 237 4.24 -12.24 -4.31
CA GLN A 237 3.44 -12.05 -3.09
C GLN A 237 4.18 -12.35 -1.79
N ARG A 238 5.40 -12.83 -1.87
CA ARG A 238 6.15 -13.28 -0.69
C ARG A 238 7.15 -12.25 -0.25
N LEU A 239 7.23 -12.06 1.05
CA LEU A 239 8.37 -11.38 1.65
C LEU A 239 9.62 -12.22 1.41
N PRO A 240 10.73 -11.61 1.00
CA PRO A 240 12.00 -12.30 0.90
C PRO A 240 12.47 -12.71 2.29
N MET A 241 12.64 -14.01 2.50
CA MET A 241 13.15 -14.58 3.74
C MET A 241 14.51 -15.20 3.44
N ASP A 242 15.53 -14.79 4.20
CA ASP A 242 16.89 -15.32 4.09
C ASP A 242 17.04 -16.57 4.96
N TYR A 243 16.45 -17.67 4.53
CA TYR A 243 16.55 -18.94 5.23
C TYR A 243 17.96 -19.52 5.11
N ARG A 244 18.61 -19.71 6.25
CA ARG A 244 19.95 -20.31 6.34
C ARG A 244 19.91 -21.56 7.22
N PRO A 245 20.81 -22.53 6.96
CA PRO A 245 21.01 -23.63 7.87
C PRO A 245 21.33 -23.10 9.25
N ARG A 246 20.70 -23.67 10.26
CA ARG A 246 20.93 -23.29 11.64
C ARG A 246 22.33 -23.73 12.05
N GLN A 247 23.06 -22.82 12.68
CA GLN A 247 24.37 -23.11 13.23
C GLN A 247 24.26 -23.93 14.51
N GLU A 248 25.24 -24.79 14.75
CA GLU A 248 25.34 -25.50 16.02
C GLU A 248 25.56 -24.49 17.16
N PRO A 249 24.93 -24.71 18.33
CA PRO A 249 25.06 -23.81 19.46
C PRO A 249 26.52 -23.70 19.94
N SER A 250 26.95 -22.49 20.23
CA SER A 250 28.24 -22.27 20.90
C SER A 250 28.22 -22.82 22.33
N GLN A 251 29.37 -23.21 22.86
CA GLN A 251 29.46 -23.73 24.23
C GLN A 251 28.96 -22.72 25.27
N THR A 252 29.21 -21.44 25.07
CA THR A 252 28.71 -20.38 25.96
C THR A 252 27.20 -20.23 25.90
N ALA A 253 26.61 -20.29 24.74
CA ALA A 253 25.16 -20.23 24.56
C ALA A 253 24.51 -21.50 25.14
N GLN A 254 25.16 -22.66 24.98
CA GLN A 254 24.70 -23.92 25.59
C GLN A 254 24.65 -23.83 27.11
N ALA A 255 25.68 -23.29 27.76
CA ALA A 255 25.70 -23.13 29.22
C ALA A 255 24.58 -22.17 29.71
N VAL A 256 24.22 -21.13 28.93
CA VAL A 256 23.09 -20.26 29.24
C VAL A 256 21.77 -21.03 29.08
N ARG A 257 21.60 -21.83 28.01
CA ARG A 257 20.41 -22.69 27.83
C ARG A 257 20.20 -23.64 28.99
N ASP A 258 21.26 -24.33 29.40
CA ASP A 258 21.19 -25.29 30.52
C ASP A 258 20.81 -24.58 31.83
N ARG A 259 21.30 -23.36 32.05
CA ARG A 259 20.90 -22.55 33.21
C ARG A 259 19.44 -22.11 33.14
N LEU A 260 18.96 -21.65 31.98
CA LEU A 260 17.57 -21.22 31.78
C LEU A 260 16.61 -22.40 31.91
N GLU A 261 17.00 -23.58 31.45
CA GLU A 261 16.27 -24.85 31.71
C GLU A 261 16.17 -25.16 33.21
N GLY A 262 17.26 -24.95 33.95
CA GLY A 262 17.26 -25.00 35.41
C GLY A 262 16.35 -23.99 36.08
N LEU A 263 16.00 -22.89 35.42
CA LEU A 263 14.99 -21.93 35.84
C LEU A 263 13.57 -22.29 35.33
N ASN A 264 13.37 -23.52 34.87
CA ASN A 264 12.09 -24.09 34.43
C ASN A 264 11.57 -23.56 33.08
N LEU A 265 12.45 -23.06 32.20
CA LEU A 265 12.04 -22.72 30.83
C LEU A 265 12.12 -23.98 29.94
N PRO A 266 11.10 -24.29 29.11
CA PRO A 266 11.09 -25.51 28.31
C PRO A 266 12.29 -25.58 27.34
N ARG A 267 12.95 -26.71 27.28
CA ARG A 267 14.13 -26.95 26.43
C ARG A 267 13.81 -26.73 24.97
N GLU A 268 12.63 -27.12 24.51
CA GLU A 268 12.20 -26.92 23.11
C GLU A 268 12.21 -25.47 22.70
N LEU A 269 11.82 -24.55 23.58
CA LEU A 269 11.86 -23.12 23.30
C LEU A 269 13.30 -22.62 23.22
N LEU A 270 14.12 -23.05 24.18
CA LEU A 270 15.54 -22.65 24.26
C LEU A 270 16.35 -23.12 23.06
N ASP A 271 16.07 -24.33 22.59
CA ASP A 271 16.78 -24.90 21.44
C ASP A 271 16.51 -24.13 20.14
N ASP A 272 15.38 -23.46 20.01
CA ASP A 272 15.04 -22.68 18.84
C ASP A 272 15.54 -21.22 18.86
N LEU A 273 15.94 -20.70 20.02
CA LEU A 273 16.51 -19.35 20.10
C LEU A 273 17.89 -19.26 19.42
N SER A 274 18.18 -18.13 18.80
CA SER A 274 19.53 -17.83 18.29
C SER A 274 20.55 -17.74 19.44
N ASP A 275 21.83 -17.97 19.14
CA ASP A 275 22.87 -17.83 20.18
C ASP A 275 22.95 -16.39 20.71
N GLU A 276 22.72 -15.40 19.85
CA GLU A 276 22.69 -13.99 20.23
C GLU A 276 21.58 -13.72 21.24
N ASP A 277 20.37 -14.19 20.96
CA ASP A 277 19.22 -14.06 21.87
C ASP A 277 19.45 -14.78 23.19
N VAL A 278 19.97 -16.01 23.14
CA VAL A 278 20.30 -16.78 24.35
C VAL A 278 21.34 -16.06 25.20
N LEU A 279 22.39 -15.54 24.60
CA LEU A 279 23.43 -14.81 25.33
C LEU A 279 22.90 -13.50 25.94
N SER A 280 21.93 -12.82 25.28
CA SER A 280 21.26 -11.65 25.84
C SER A 280 20.50 -11.98 27.14
N LEU A 281 20.05 -13.24 27.30
CA LEU A 281 19.35 -13.75 28.48
C LEU A 281 20.30 -14.22 29.61
N SER A 282 21.62 -14.02 29.49
CA SER A 282 22.59 -14.49 30.47
C SER A 282 22.40 -13.91 31.85
N GLY A 283 21.79 -12.76 32.05
CA GLY A 283 21.48 -12.11 33.33
C GLY A 283 20.16 -12.54 33.98
N VAL A 284 19.36 -13.37 33.35
CA VAL A 284 18.04 -13.76 33.83
C VAL A 284 18.16 -14.57 35.15
N THR A 285 17.37 -14.21 36.14
CA THR A 285 17.34 -14.88 37.44
C THR A 285 16.02 -15.63 37.73
N GLN A 286 14.93 -15.19 37.08
CA GLN A 286 13.63 -15.82 37.26
C GLN A 286 12.92 -15.92 35.90
N THR A 287 12.16 -16.99 35.71
CA THR A 287 11.36 -17.22 34.52
C THR A 287 9.94 -17.62 34.88
N VAL A 288 8.99 -17.19 34.11
CA VAL A 288 7.61 -17.68 34.15
C VAL A 288 7.13 -17.86 32.74
N TRP A 289 6.45 -18.95 32.47
CA TRP A 289 5.91 -19.22 31.14
C TRP A 289 4.55 -19.89 31.21
N MET A 290 3.79 -19.75 30.14
CA MET A 290 2.47 -20.33 29.97
C MET A 290 2.29 -20.81 28.53
N GLN A 291 1.55 -21.90 28.37
CA GLN A 291 1.10 -22.38 27.08
C GLN A 291 -0.36 -21.98 26.91
N GLU A 292 -0.63 -21.32 25.79
CA GLU A 292 -2.01 -20.98 25.45
C GLU A 292 -2.78 -22.19 24.96
N PRO A 293 -4.10 -22.25 25.15
CA PRO A 293 -4.93 -23.27 24.53
C PRO A 293 -4.78 -23.25 23.01
N VAL A 294 -4.73 -24.45 22.41
CA VAL A 294 -4.61 -24.59 20.96
C VAL A 294 -5.76 -23.87 20.26
N LYS A 295 -5.44 -22.92 19.38
CA LYS A 295 -6.43 -22.17 18.64
C LYS A 295 -6.61 -22.76 17.25
N LYS A 296 -7.86 -23.04 16.89
CA LYS A 296 -8.23 -23.56 15.58
C LYS A 296 -8.85 -22.43 14.74
N PRO A 297 -8.10 -21.87 13.79
CA PRO A 297 -8.67 -20.91 12.86
C PRO A 297 -9.72 -21.55 11.95
N LEU A 298 -10.56 -20.69 11.36
CA LEU A 298 -11.57 -21.12 10.36
C LEU A 298 -10.93 -21.82 9.14
N SER A 299 -9.63 -21.62 8.89
CA SER A 299 -8.87 -22.27 7.81
C SER A 299 -8.50 -23.74 8.06
N GLY A 300 -8.86 -24.32 9.19
CA GLY A 300 -8.48 -25.69 9.57
C GLY A 300 -7.02 -25.87 10.01
N ARG A 301 -6.27 -24.79 10.10
CA ARG A 301 -4.87 -24.76 10.52
C ARG A 301 -4.81 -24.50 12.02
N THR A 302 -3.90 -25.15 12.71
CA THR A 302 -3.77 -25.02 14.16
C THR A 302 -2.44 -24.33 14.47
N ILE A 303 -2.44 -23.39 15.39
CA ILE A 303 -1.24 -22.76 15.90
C ILE A 303 -1.26 -22.83 17.42
N GLN A 304 -0.13 -23.22 17.99
CA GLN A 304 0.10 -23.28 19.41
C GLN A 304 1.03 -22.15 19.82
N PHE A 305 0.69 -21.43 20.88
CA PHE A 305 1.52 -20.36 21.43
C PHE A 305 2.04 -20.70 22.83
N TRP A 306 3.24 -20.23 23.12
CA TRP A 306 3.84 -20.16 24.43
C TRP A 306 4.27 -18.73 24.71
N ARG A 307 4.04 -18.30 25.94
CA ARG A 307 4.45 -16.99 26.42
C ARG A 307 5.39 -17.16 27.58
N ALA A 308 6.50 -16.45 27.57
CA ALA A 308 7.41 -16.43 28.68
C ALA A 308 7.86 -15.02 29.04
N ALA A 309 8.02 -14.75 30.31
CA ALA A 309 8.64 -13.53 30.79
C ALA A 309 9.84 -13.93 31.68
N LEU A 310 10.96 -13.29 31.43
CA LEU A 310 12.24 -13.58 32.03
C LEU A 310 12.76 -12.29 32.68
N LEU A 311 12.99 -12.35 33.98
CA LEU A 311 13.43 -11.21 34.80
C LEU A 311 14.95 -11.19 34.91
N THR A 312 15.52 -10.04 34.55
CA THR A 312 16.91 -9.69 34.83
C THR A 312 16.92 -8.53 35.83
N PRO A 313 17.39 -8.72 37.05
CA PRO A 313 17.51 -7.65 38.03
C PRO A 313 18.46 -6.55 37.54
N GLY A 314 18.13 -5.29 37.79
CA GLY A 314 19.04 -4.17 37.57
C GLY A 314 19.96 -4.00 38.76
N ASP A 315 21.28 -3.95 38.57
CA ASP A 315 22.25 -3.74 39.67
C ASP A 315 22.11 -2.34 40.28
N ASP A 316 22.03 -1.30 39.45
CA ASP A 316 21.87 0.12 39.86
C ASP A 316 20.72 0.83 39.10
N GLY A 317 19.85 0.06 38.43
CA GLY A 317 18.77 0.57 37.57
C GLY A 317 17.48 -0.25 37.72
N PRO A 318 16.50 0.01 36.85
CA PRO A 318 15.27 -0.75 36.84
C PRO A 318 15.50 -2.20 36.40
N ASP A 319 14.71 -3.10 36.95
CA ASP A 319 14.68 -4.48 36.51
C ASP A 319 14.25 -4.55 35.04
N ARG A 320 14.80 -5.49 34.27
CA ARG A 320 14.52 -5.69 32.87
C ARG A 320 13.78 -7.01 32.64
N TRP A 321 12.79 -6.96 31.78
CA TRP A 321 12.01 -8.11 31.38
C TRP A 321 12.27 -8.44 29.92
N ALA A 322 12.69 -9.68 29.67
CA ALA A 322 12.66 -10.24 28.32
C ALA A 322 11.33 -10.98 28.13
N ILE A 323 10.60 -10.62 27.12
CA ILE A 323 9.31 -11.22 26.80
C ILE A 323 9.45 -12.04 25.53
N LEU A 324 9.21 -13.33 25.69
CA LEU A 324 9.30 -14.31 24.62
C LEU A 324 7.91 -14.78 24.22
N THR A 325 7.57 -14.57 22.96
CA THR A 325 6.42 -15.20 22.30
C THR A 325 6.94 -16.28 21.37
N TYR A 326 6.67 -17.53 21.68
CA TYR A 326 7.00 -18.68 20.83
C TYR A 326 5.73 -19.28 20.24
N PHE A 327 5.79 -19.75 19.00
CA PHE A 327 4.66 -20.38 18.33
C PHE A 327 5.10 -21.53 17.45
N ARG A 328 4.20 -22.52 17.30
CA ARG A 328 4.37 -23.67 16.41
C ARG A 328 3.10 -23.86 15.59
N TYR A 329 3.30 -24.12 14.31
CA TYR A 329 2.22 -24.50 13.40
C TYR A 329 2.00 -25.99 13.45
N GLU A 330 0.73 -26.42 13.54
CA GLU A 330 0.33 -27.82 13.47
C GLU A 330 -0.36 -28.10 12.12
N GLY A 331 0.00 -29.24 11.49
CA GLY A 331 -0.57 -29.70 10.21
C GLY A 331 0.34 -29.48 9.00
N ASP A 332 0.12 -30.29 7.96
CA ASP A 332 1.08 -30.51 6.87
C ASP A 332 0.97 -29.52 5.69
N SER A 333 -0.02 -28.64 5.64
CA SER A 333 -0.30 -27.85 4.45
C SER A 333 -0.34 -26.35 4.72
N TRP A 334 0.82 -25.75 4.99
CA TRP A 334 0.94 -24.31 5.08
C TRP A 334 1.31 -23.73 3.72
N SER A 335 0.39 -23.00 3.12
CA SER A 335 0.68 -22.29 1.88
C SER A 335 1.60 -21.11 2.18
N GLY A 336 2.50 -20.82 1.27
CA GLY A 336 3.51 -19.78 1.43
C GLY A 336 2.97 -18.35 1.42
N ASP A 337 1.94 -18.09 2.18
CA ASP A 337 1.37 -16.76 2.37
C ASP A 337 2.19 -15.97 3.41
N THR A 338 1.83 -14.71 3.65
CA THR A 338 2.44 -13.89 4.68
C THR A 338 1.63 -14.01 5.96
N ASP A 339 2.34 -14.17 7.06
CA ASP A 339 1.80 -14.15 8.41
C ASP A 339 2.47 -13.05 9.23
N GLY A 340 1.87 -12.66 10.33
CA GLY A 340 2.42 -11.62 11.18
C GLY A 340 1.95 -11.76 12.63
N LEU A 341 2.73 -11.17 13.52
CA LEU A 341 2.37 -10.91 14.91
C LEU A 341 2.28 -9.42 15.13
N TRP A 342 1.28 -9.01 15.84
CA TRP A 342 1.08 -7.65 16.28
C TRP A 342 0.99 -7.62 17.80
N LEU A 343 2.02 -7.08 18.44
CA LEU A 343 2.12 -6.98 19.89
C LEU A 343 1.87 -5.55 20.32
N VAL A 344 1.02 -5.37 21.29
CA VAL A 344 0.76 -4.06 21.91
C VAL A 344 1.28 -4.11 23.33
N PRO A 345 2.46 -3.54 23.63
CA PRO A 345 2.91 -3.39 25.01
C PRO A 345 1.91 -2.51 25.74
N HIS A 346 1.27 -3.07 26.76
CA HIS A 346 0.35 -2.30 27.59
C HIS A 346 1.16 -1.53 28.64
N TYR A 347 0.74 -0.32 28.92
CA TYR A 347 1.28 0.63 29.88
C TYR A 347 2.33 0.12 30.90
N PRO A 348 3.40 0.87 31.19
CA PRO A 348 3.74 2.19 30.65
C PRO A 348 4.62 2.10 29.37
N TYR A 349 4.31 2.95 28.40
CA TYR A 349 4.99 2.99 27.09
C TYR A 349 6.46 3.39 27.17
N ASP A 350 6.84 4.13 28.21
CA ASP A 350 8.17 4.71 28.35
C ASP A 350 9.26 3.69 28.74
N ALA A 351 8.86 2.45 29.06
CA ALA A 351 9.76 1.39 29.50
C ALA A 351 10.20 0.44 28.39
N TYR A 352 9.97 0.79 27.12
CA TYR A 352 10.34 -0.04 25.99
C TYR A 352 11.76 0.28 25.52
N VAL A 353 12.56 -0.77 25.31
CA VAL A 353 13.92 -0.67 24.76
C VAL A 353 13.88 -1.08 23.29
N GLU A 354 13.91 -0.10 22.38
CA GLU A 354 13.70 -0.27 20.94
C GLU A 354 14.75 -1.18 20.26
N GLU A 355 15.99 -1.18 20.77
CA GLU A 355 17.12 -1.87 20.17
C GLU A 355 17.14 -3.40 20.40
N ALA A 356 16.20 -3.93 21.15
CA ALA A 356 16.22 -5.32 21.59
C ALA A 356 15.05 -6.18 21.06
N LEU A 357 14.49 -5.83 19.91
CA LEU A 357 13.48 -6.64 19.25
C LEU A 357 14.13 -7.63 18.27
N SER A 358 14.04 -8.93 18.53
CA SER A 358 14.48 -10.00 17.65
C SER A 358 13.38 -11.02 17.39
N GLY A 359 13.47 -11.77 16.31
CA GLY A 359 12.55 -12.85 16.01
C GLY A 359 12.96 -13.65 14.81
N TYR A 360 12.71 -14.95 14.86
CA TYR A 360 13.04 -15.88 13.82
C TYR A 360 11.87 -16.80 13.51
N ILE A 361 11.75 -17.16 12.22
CA ILE A 361 10.94 -18.26 11.74
C ILE A 361 11.84 -19.45 11.40
N LEU A 362 11.46 -20.63 11.83
CA LEU A 362 12.22 -21.86 11.67
C LEU A 362 11.36 -22.92 11.00
N TYR A 363 12.01 -23.85 10.30
CA TYR A 363 11.37 -25.05 9.79
C TYR A 363 12.42 -26.17 9.59
N ASP A 364 11.95 -27.40 9.54
CA ASP A 364 12.80 -28.54 9.25
C ASP A 364 12.77 -28.82 7.74
N GLY A 365 13.92 -28.61 7.10
CA GLY A 365 14.13 -28.87 5.67
C GLY A 365 14.88 -30.16 5.43
N PRO A 366 15.08 -30.58 4.16
CA PRO A 366 15.83 -31.78 3.82
C PRO A 366 17.29 -31.78 4.31
N GLU A 367 17.86 -30.60 4.48
CA GLU A 367 19.26 -30.39 4.91
C GLU A 367 19.39 -30.10 6.40
N GLY A 368 18.31 -30.23 7.17
CA GLY A 368 18.24 -29.94 8.60
C GLY A 368 17.39 -28.71 8.92
N ALA A 369 17.53 -28.23 10.15
CA ALA A 369 16.79 -27.05 10.61
C ALA A 369 17.28 -25.79 9.91
N MET A 370 16.33 -25.05 9.36
CA MET A 370 16.52 -23.76 8.67
C MET A 370 15.90 -22.64 9.49
N ALA A 371 16.55 -21.48 9.52
CA ALA A 371 16.05 -20.29 10.22
C ALA A 371 16.20 -19.05 9.35
N ALA A 372 15.24 -18.12 9.47
CA ALA A 372 15.32 -16.80 8.87
C ALA A 372 14.85 -15.74 9.88
N PRO A 373 15.48 -14.57 9.92
CA PRO A 373 15.00 -13.48 10.74
C PRO A 373 13.63 -12.99 10.20
N MET A 374 12.73 -12.70 11.12
CA MET A 374 11.47 -12.04 10.79
C MET A 374 11.72 -10.58 10.43
N GLN A 375 10.91 -10.03 9.55
CA GLN A 375 10.90 -8.58 9.35
C GLN A 375 10.17 -7.95 10.53
N SER A 376 10.91 -7.39 11.45
CA SER A 376 10.36 -6.71 12.62
C SER A 376 10.29 -5.20 12.38
N LEU A 377 9.24 -4.58 12.87
CA LEU A 377 9.03 -3.15 12.79
C LEU A 377 8.47 -2.65 14.13
N VAL A 378 9.16 -1.69 14.72
CA VAL A 378 8.65 -0.91 15.84
C VAL A 378 7.99 0.34 15.26
N ARG A 379 6.73 0.54 15.55
CA ARG A 379 5.97 1.69 15.05
C ARG A 379 5.26 2.38 16.21
N GLN A 380 5.60 3.64 16.40
CA GLN A 380 4.80 4.52 17.23
C GLN A 380 3.65 5.05 16.36
N GLU A 381 2.48 4.50 16.51
CA GLU A 381 1.28 5.03 15.86
C GLU A 381 0.62 6.01 16.82
N GLN A 382 0.63 7.28 16.45
CA GLN A 382 -0.31 8.23 17.06
C GLN A 382 -1.70 7.90 16.48
N ALA A 383 -2.59 7.44 17.33
CA ALA A 383 -4.00 7.39 16.99
C ALA A 383 -4.47 8.84 16.81
N GLN A 384 -4.37 9.36 15.59
CA GLN A 384 -5.02 10.61 15.24
C GLN A 384 -6.54 10.38 15.19
N TYR A 385 -7.19 10.44 16.33
CA TYR A 385 -8.59 10.78 16.38
C TYR A 385 -8.72 12.26 15.97
N THR A 386 -8.64 12.52 14.69
CA THR A 386 -9.08 13.80 14.14
C THR A 386 -10.60 13.79 14.16
N ASP A 387 -11.16 14.00 15.32
CA ASP A 387 -12.53 14.44 15.42
C ASP A 387 -12.53 15.88 14.91
N TRP A 388 -13.11 16.12 13.75
CA TRP A 388 -13.17 17.44 13.13
C TRP A 388 -13.90 18.47 14.01
N LEU A 389 -14.62 18.01 15.03
CA LEU A 389 -15.35 18.81 16.05
C LEU A 389 -14.49 19.14 17.28
N TRP A 390 -13.43 18.34 17.58
CA TRP A 390 -12.62 18.50 18.79
C TRP A 390 -11.12 18.27 18.46
N PRO A 391 -10.45 19.29 17.87
CA PRO A 391 -9.08 19.11 17.41
C PRO A 391 -8.01 18.99 18.52
N ASP A 392 -8.35 19.21 19.78
CA ASP A 392 -7.40 19.35 20.89
C ASP A 392 -7.38 18.17 21.88
N ILE A 393 -7.98 17.03 21.53
CA ILE A 393 -7.77 15.83 22.36
C ILE A 393 -6.39 15.26 22.01
N PRO A 394 -5.41 15.29 22.95
CA PRO A 394 -4.11 14.67 22.70
C PRO A 394 -4.34 13.17 22.43
N SER A 395 -4.06 12.77 21.20
CA SER A 395 -4.08 11.35 20.82
C SER A 395 -3.02 10.63 21.63
N SER A 396 -3.40 9.63 22.41
CA SER A 396 -2.44 8.74 23.06
C SER A 396 -1.60 8.06 21.99
N ALA A 397 -0.30 8.28 22.00
CA ALA A 397 0.62 7.53 21.17
C ALA A 397 0.63 6.08 21.68
N SER A 398 0.30 5.14 20.81
CA SER A 398 0.40 3.71 21.13
C SER A 398 1.63 3.13 20.42
N LEU A 399 2.48 2.48 21.17
CA LEU A 399 3.61 1.75 20.62
C LEU A 399 3.14 0.38 20.17
N TYR A 400 3.49 0.00 18.93
CA TYR A 400 3.17 -1.30 18.36
C TYR A 400 4.44 -1.99 17.91
N LEU A 401 4.56 -3.25 18.25
CA LEU A 401 5.61 -4.14 17.76
C LEU A 401 5.02 -5.05 16.69
N PHE A 402 5.64 -5.05 15.53
CA PHE A 402 5.21 -5.86 14.40
C PHE A 402 6.31 -6.83 14.00
N ALA A 403 5.93 -8.06 13.73
CA ALA A 403 6.77 -9.04 13.07
C ALA A 403 6.01 -9.67 11.92
N GLU A 404 6.65 -9.76 10.77
CA GLU A 404 6.08 -10.36 9.57
C GLU A 404 7.03 -11.39 8.98
N TRP A 405 6.46 -12.42 8.40
CA TRP A 405 7.23 -13.43 7.69
C TRP A 405 6.41 -14.07 6.56
N SER A 406 7.12 -14.68 5.61
CA SER A 406 6.51 -15.60 4.66
C SER A 406 6.88 -17.03 5.02
N LEU A 407 5.88 -17.90 5.03
CA LEU A 407 6.09 -19.32 5.34
C LEU A 407 6.95 -20.01 4.26
N PRO A 408 7.79 -20.99 4.61
CA PRO A 408 8.56 -21.73 3.62
C PRO A 408 7.64 -22.47 2.65
N ARG A 409 8.08 -22.65 1.40
CA ARG A 409 7.27 -23.36 0.39
C ARG A 409 7.17 -24.86 0.68
N LYS A 410 8.23 -25.41 1.26
CA LYS A 410 8.36 -26.80 1.65
C LYS A 410 9.11 -26.81 2.99
N GLY A 411 8.60 -27.54 3.94
CA GLY A 411 9.20 -27.66 5.26
C GLY A 411 8.18 -28.22 6.23
N GLU A 412 8.70 -28.95 7.19
CA GLU A 412 7.91 -29.53 8.28
C GLU A 412 8.20 -28.76 9.56
N ASN A 413 7.38 -28.97 10.58
CA ASN A 413 7.59 -28.43 11.92
C ASN A 413 7.89 -26.90 11.91
N ILE A 414 7.04 -26.13 11.22
CA ILE A 414 7.21 -24.68 11.11
C ILE A 414 6.91 -24.07 12.48
N ARG A 415 7.83 -23.24 12.97
CA ARG A 415 7.78 -22.61 14.27
C ARG A 415 8.52 -21.30 14.28
N GLY A 416 8.36 -20.50 15.31
CA GLY A 416 9.08 -19.24 15.40
C GLY A 416 8.96 -18.61 16.76
N TYR A 417 9.71 -17.55 16.96
CA TYR A 417 9.64 -16.76 18.17
C TYR A 417 9.86 -15.29 17.91
N LEU A 418 9.36 -14.47 18.83
CA LEU A 418 9.62 -13.04 18.95
C LEU A 418 10.06 -12.74 20.37
N LEU A 419 11.20 -12.08 20.52
CA LEU A 419 11.80 -11.66 21.78
C LEU A 419 11.92 -10.14 21.80
N TYR A 420 11.45 -9.51 22.89
CA TYR A 420 11.65 -8.09 23.09
C TYR A 420 11.91 -7.79 24.58
N TRP A 421 12.56 -6.66 24.82
CA TRP A 421 12.94 -6.23 26.13
C TRP A 421 12.12 -5.05 26.62
N ARG A 422 11.92 -5.03 27.93
CA ARG A 422 11.17 -3.99 28.60
C ARG A 422 11.75 -3.73 29.98
N GLU A 423 11.73 -2.48 30.44
CA GLU A 423 12.14 -2.09 31.77
C GLU A 423 10.95 -2.01 32.72
N THR A 424 11.20 -2.25 34.00
CA THR A 424 10.22 -2.03 35.06
C THR A 424 10.17 -0.55 35.39
N VAL A 425 8.97 0.06 35.31
CA VAL A 425 8.78 1.49 35.68
C VAL A 425 8.12 1.56 37.04
N PRO A 426 8.73 2.21 38.06
CA PRO A 426 8.08 2.44 39.36
C PRO A 426 6.89 3.42 39.24
N PRO A 427 5.76 3.22 39.97
CA PRO A 427 5.53 2.25 41.01
C PRO A 427 4.70 1.05 40.53
N MET A 428 5.37 -0.07 40.28
CA MET A 428 4.70 -1.31 39.82
C MET A 428 4.22 -2.23 40.95
N GLU A 429 4.32 -1.87 42.22
CA GLU A 429 3.84 -2.66 43.33
C GLU A 429 2.36 -3.09 43.22
N LYS A 430 1.58 -2.48 42.32
CA LYS A 430 0.14 -2.77 42.13
C LYS A 430 -0.28 -3.03 40.69
N ASN A 431 0.57 -2.74 39.72
CA ASN A 431 0.19 -2.88 38.29
C ASN A 431 1.03 -3.99 37.63
N PRO A 432 0.39 -5.03 37.09
CA PRO A 432 1.08 -6.07 36.35
C PRO A 432 1.78 -5.49 35.12
N VAL A 433 2.89 -6.09 34.70
CA VAL A 433 3.40 -5.94 33.36
C VAL A 433 2.41 -6.62 32.44
N GLN A 434 1.44 -5.87 31.96
CA GLN A 434 0.42 -6.41 31.06
C GLN A 434 0.91 -6.38 29.62
N MET A 435 0.68 -7.43 28.92
CA MET A 435 0.97 -7.56 27.50
C MET A 435 -0.28 -8.03 26.77
N MET A 436 -0.89 -7.09 26.08
CA MET A 436 -1.92 -7.45 25.09
C MET A 436 -1.20 -7.89 23.83
N ASP A 437 -1.17 -9.18 23.62
CA ASP A 437 -0.85 -9.71 22.32
C ASP A 437 -2.10 -9.60 21.45
N GLN A 438 -2.09 -8.64 20.58
CA GLN A 438 -3.07 -8.66 19.52
C GLN A 438 -2.60 -9.56 18.39
N PRO A 439 -3.52 -9.99 17.59
CA PRO A 439 -3.60 -11.35 17.17
C PRO A 439 -2.52 -11.73 16.18
N TYR A 440 -2.25 -13.00 16.12
CA TYR A 440 -1.68 -13.64 14.94
C TYR A 440 -2.56 -13.31 13.74
N LEU A 441 -1.94 -12.74 12.73
CA LEU A 441 -2.58 -12.30 11.50
C LEU A 441 -2.20 -13.27 10.38
N HIS A 442 -3.18 -13.99 9.86
CA HIS A 442 -3.02 -14.79 8.66
C HIS A 442 -3.70 -14.11 7.49
N ARG A 443 -2.99 -13.94 6.40
CA ARG A 443 -3.54 -13.37 5.17
C ARG A 443 -4.52 -14.35 4.52
N GLN A 444 -5.82 -14.03 4.56
CA GLN A 444 -6.86 -14.85 3.91
C GLN A 444 -7.05 -14.52 2.44
N MET A 445 -6.95 -13.23 2.06
CA MET A 445 -7.17 -12.80 0.69
C MET A 445 -5.89 -12.89 -0.13
N LYS A 446 -5.72 -13.98 -0.87
CA LYS A 446 -4.56 -14.19 -1.76
C LYS A 446 -4.43 -13.13 -2.86
N TRP A 447 -5.56 -12.61 -3.33
CA TRP A 447 -5.64 -11.65 -4.43
C TRP A 447 -6.10 -10.28 -3.91
N HIS A 448 -5.25 -9.61 -3.15
CA HIS A 448 -5.53 -8.25 -2.68
C HIS A 448 -4.73 -7.24 -3.52
N TYR A 449 -5.40 -6.19 -4.00
CA TYR A 449 -4.77 -5.10 -4.72
C TYR A 449 -5.11 -3.75 -4.04
N PRO A 450 -4.15 -2.87 -3.78
CA PRO A 450 -2.69 -3.09 -3.90
C PRO A 450 -2.18 -4.26 -3.05
N TYR A 451 -0.91 -4.68 -3.29
CA TYR A 451 -0.28 -5.69 -2.46
C TYR A 451 -0.32 -5.28 -1.00
N ALA A 452 -0.74 -6.19 -0.16
CA ALA A 452 -0.82 -5.97 1.27
C ALA A 452 -0.42 -7.26 1.99
N THR A 453 0.41 -7.14 3.01
CA THR A 453 0.78 -8.25 3.89
C THR A 453 -0.34 -8.57 4.87
N ALA A 454 -0.15 -9.58 5.72
CA ALA A 454 -1.08 -9.87 6.81
C ALA A 454 -1.27 -8.66 7.73
N LEU A 455 -0.18 -7.96 8.05
CA LEU A 455 -0.22 -6.75 8.90
C LEU A 455 -0.93 -5.57 8.23
N ASP A 456 -0.73 -5.35 6.95
CA ASP A 456 -1.41 -4.27 6.22
C ASP A 456 -2.93 -4.50 6.16
N GLN A 457 -3.34 -5.77 6.10
CA GLN A 457 -4.75 -6.16 6.03
C GLN A 457 -5.46 -6.18 7.39
N ARG A 458 -4.74 -5.91 8.50
CA ARG A 458 -5.28 -5.99 9.88
C ARG A 458 -6.55 -5.19 10.11
N SER A 459 -6.70 -4.06 9.44
CA SER A 459 -7.86 -3.17 9.56
C SER A 459 -9.02 -3.54 8.61
N ILE A 460 -8.83 -4.53 7.72
CA ILE A 460 -9.82 -4.91 6.74
C ILE A 460 -10.60 -6.12 7.29
N PRO A 461 -11.90 -5.96 7.60
CA PRO A 461 -12.74 -7.08 8.04
C PRO A 461 -12.68 -8.21 7.02
N TYR A 462 -12.52 -9.45 7.50
CA TYR A 462 -12.44 -10.68 6.69
C TYR A 462 -11.19 -10.85 5.80
N ALA A 463 -10.30 -9.86 5.73
CA ALA A 463 -9.06 -9.98 4.96
C ALA A 463 -7.96 -10.72 5.72
N THR A 464 -8.01 -10.67 7.04
CA THR A 464 -7.14 -11.41 7.96
C THR A 464 -7.96 -12.27 8.90
N GLN A 465 -7.43 -13.43 9.26
CA GLN A 465 -7.89 -14.14 10.45
C GLN A 465 -7.15 -13.59 11.64
N ASN A 466 -7.91 -13.01 12.54
CA ASN A 466 -7.40 -12.54 13.81
C ASN A 466 -7.67 -13.61 14.84
N PHE A 467 -6.62 -14.06 15.54
CA PHE A 467 -6.79 -14.70 16.82
C PHE A 467 -6.76 -13.61 17.88
N GLU A 468 -7.70 -13.59 18.74
CA GLU A 468 -7.58 -12.84 19.98
C GLU A 468 -6.84 -13.71 20.98
N PRO A 469 -5.55 -13.51 21.21
CA PRO A 469 -4.82 -14.19 22.27
C PRO A 469 -5.32 -13.64 23.61
N GLY A 470 -5.08 -14.41 24.64
CA GLY A 470 -5.33 -13.94 25.99
C GLY A 470 -4.37 -12.82 26.39
N LEU A 471 -4.82 -11.99 27.32
CA LEU A 471 -3.97 -10.99 27.95
C LEU A 471 -2.94 -11.75 28.84
N PHE A 472 -1.67 -11.68 28.47
CA PHE A 472 -0.59 -12.22 29.28
C PHE A 472 -0.10 -11.14 30.25
N SER A 473 -0.32 -11.34 31.53
CA SER A 473 0.03 -10.42 32.61
C SER A 473 1.07 -11.07 33.53
N VAL A 474 2.10 -10.33 33.86
CA VAL A 474 3.19 -10.76 34.71
C VAL A 474 3.22 -9.89 35.97
N TYR A 475 3.31 -10.50 37.13
CA TYR A 475 3.33 -9.83 38.42
C TYR A 475 4.61 -10.18 39.15
N GLN A 476 5.26 -9.16 39.71
CA GLN A 476 6.28 -9.37 40.74
C GLN A 476 5.64 -9.16 42.10
N GLN A 477 5.71 -10.16 42.95
CA GLN A 477 5.14 -10.12 44.30
C GLN A 477 6.08 -9.36 45.23
N ALA A 478 5.58 -8.94 46.40
CA ALA A 478 6.36 -8.21 47.39
C ALA A 478 7.57 -9.00 47.93
N ASP A 479 7.56 -10.32 47.86
CA ASP A 479 8.66 -11.20 48.21
C ASP A 479 9.67 -11.41 47.06
N GLY A 480 9.50 -10.70 45.95
CA GLY A 480 10.35 -10.78 44.77
C GLY A 480 10.01 -11.95 43.82
N THR A 481 9.05 -12.80 44.15
CA THR A 481 8.65 -13.90 43.26
C THR A 481 7.84 -13.41 42.07
N VAL A 482 8.05 -14.02 40.89
CA VAL A 482 7.35 -13.71 39.65
C VAL A 482 6.22 -14.70 39.44
N SER A 483 5.05 -14.20 39.08
CA SER A 483 3.89 -14.98 38.67
C SER A 483 3.31 -14.46 37.39
N ALA A 484 2.74 -15.35 36.57
CA ALA A 484 2.07 -14.97 35.34
C ALA A 484 0.61 -15.40 35.34
N TYR A 485 -0.18 -14.68 34.57
CA TYR A 485 -1.59 -14.92 34.41
C TYR A 485 -1.97 -14.72 32.94
N LEU A 486 -2.75 -15.64 32.40
CA LEU A 486 -3.29 -15.54 31.05
C LEU A 486 -4.81 -15.40 31.14
N GLU A 487 -5.34 -14.26 30.78
CA GLU A 487 -6.76 -14.05 30.65
C GLU A 487 -7.19 -14.43 29.24
N SER A 488 -7.95 -15.51 29.09
CA SER A 488 -8.50 -15.88 27.81
C SER A 488 -9.64 -14.94 27.42
N ALA A 489 -9.64 -14.43 26.19
CA ALA A 489 -10.69 -13.57 25.66
C ALA A 489 -12.06 -14.26 25.50
N GLU A 490 -12.17 -15.54 25.77
CA GLU A 490 -13.46 -16.23 25.88
C GLU A 490 -14.16 -15.76 27.14
N LEU A 491 -15.16 -14.91 26.93
CA LEU A 491 -16.07 -14.36 27.92
C LEU A 491 -16.23 -15.24 29.20
N GLY A 492 -15.64 -14.80 30.28
CA GLY A 492 -16.09 -15.12 31.63
C GLY A 492 -15.50 -16.35 32.36
N SER A 493 -14.49 -17.01 31.81
CA SER A 493 -13.79 -18.06 32.57
C SER A 493 -12.38 -17.59 32.98
N ILE A 494 -12.28 -17.07 34.17
CA ILE A 494 -11.01 -16.88 34.87
C ILE A 494 -10.39 -18.26 35.09
N SER A 495 -9.48 -18.67 34.22
CA SER A 495 -8.66 -19.86 34.48
C SER A 495 -7.73 -19.51 35.64
N LYS A 496 -8.06 -20.04 36.80
CA LYS A 496 -7.29 -19.87 38.03
C LYS A 496 -5.94 -20.58 37.88
N ARG A 497 -4.87 -19.82 38.07
CA ARG A 497 -3.51 -20.17 38.47
C ARG A 497 -2.93 -21.46 37.87
N GLY A 498 -1.93 -21.27 37.02
CA GLY A 498 -0.88 -22.25 36.85
C GLY A 498 -0.09 -22.35 38.14
N THR A 499 -0.47 -23.23 39.03
CA THR A 499 0.42 -23.75 40.05
C THR A 499 1.52 -24.53 39.36
N PRO A 500 2.81 -24.27 39.64
CA PRO A 500 3.86 -25.13 39.14
C PRO A 500 3.56 -26.58 39.59
N PRO A 501 3.83 -27.58 38.75
CA PRO A 501 3.67 -28.97 39.18
C PRO A 501 4.53 -29.14 40.42
N ALA A 502 3.90 -29.59 41.51
CA ALA A 502 4.61 -30.01 42.71
C ALA A 502 5.56 -31.13 42.31
N GLY A 503 6.87 -30.90 42.50
CA GLY A 503 7.95 -31.82 42.27
C GLY A 503 7.87 -33.10 43.13
#